data_6b7a68637afbd621998fb910ef06a482
#
_entry.id   6b7a68637afbd621998fb910ef06a482
#
_cell.length_a   1.000
_cell.length_b   1.000
_cell.length_c   1.000
_cell.angle_alpha   90.00
_cell.angle_beta   90.00
_cell.angle_gamma   90.00
#
_symmetry.space_group_name_H-M   'P 1'
#
loop_
_entity.id
_entity.type
_entity.pdbx_description
1 polymer ?
#
loop_
_entity_poly.entity_id
_entity_poly.type
_entity_poly.pdbx_seq_one_letter_code
_entity_poly.pdbx_strand_id
1 'polypeptide(L)'
;SPILANIYMHNVLTLWYKFIITKECKGDNFLIVYADDFVAGFQYKWEAENYYKLLKERMEKFGLQLEESKSRLLQSGAYIARAKQKSGESTRLETFDFLGLAFYCGRSRKGMPYIMPKTSSKKFRQKIRDIKVWLYANRDQSLKKLMGMLNLKLVGHYRYYGISFNGRMISNYKQQVRELLFKVLNRRSDRKSYT
;
A
#
# COMPACT_ATOMS: atom_id res chain seq x y z
N SER A 1 22.13 8.64 -7.51
CA SER A 1 21.04 9.58 -7.85
C SER A 1 19.76 8.79 -8.15
N PRO A 2 18.59 9.15 -7.59
CA PRO A 2 17.33 8.46 -7.84
C PRO A 2 16.95 8.42 -9.32
N ILE A 3 17.34 9.44 -10.09
CA ILE A 3 17.06 9.53 -11.52
C ILE A 3 17.80 8.42 -12.29
N LEU A 4 19.09 8.23 -12.00
CA LEU A 4 19.88 7.16 -12.65
C LEU A 4 19.32 5.77 -12.30
N ALA A 5 18.94 5.54 -11.05
CA ALA A 5 18.31 4.29 -10.65
C ALA A 5 17.00 4.03 -11.41
N ASN A 6 16.16 5.07 -11.57
CA ASN A 6 14.92 4.94 -12.35
C ASN A 6 15.18 4.67 -13.83
N ILE A 7 16.19 5.35 -14.46
CA ILE A 7 16.58 5.09 -15.84
C ILE A 7 17.08 3.64 -15.98
N TYR A 8 17.89 3.18 -15.03
CA TYR A 8 18.41 1.83 -15.03
C TYR A 8 17.28 0.79 -14.91
N MET A 9 16.40 0.93 -13.94
CA MET A 9 15.24 0.04 -13.77
C MET A 9 14.28 0.10 -14.96
N HIS A 10 14.12 1.25 -15.61
CA HIS A 10 13.32 1.35 -16.82
C HIS A 10 13.89 0.46 -17.93
N ASN A 11 15.20 0.49 -18.17
CA ASN A 11 15.84 -0.33 -19.18
C ASN A 11 15.87 -1.82 -18.81
N VAL A 12 16.21 -2.14 -17.57
CA VAL A 12 16.34 -3.52 -17.12
C VAL A 12 14.99 -4.22 -17.01
N LEU A 13 13.98 -3.56 -16.43
CA LEU A 13 12.69 -4.17 -16.11
C LEU A 13 11.57 -3.74 -17.06
N THR A 14 11.31 -2.43 -17.18
CA THR A 14 10.10 -1.95 -17.88
C THR A 14 10.12 -2.24 -19.37
N LEU A 15 11.24 -1.93 -20.06
CA LEU A 15 11.36 -2.20 -21.50
C LEU A 15 11.40 -3.70 -21.79
N TRP A 16 12.14 -4.46 -21.00
CA TRP A 16 12.16 -5.91 -21.11
C TRP A 16 10.78 -6.53 -20.94
N TYR A 17 10.04 -6.12 -19.91
CA TYR A 17 8.67 -6.56 -19.70
C TYR A 17 7.78 -6.24 -20.92
N LYS A 18 7.81 -4.99 -21.38
CA LYS A 18 6.98 -4.52 -22.49
C LYS A 18 7.28 -5.22 -23.81
N PHE A 19 8.56 -5.44 -24.13
CA PHE A 19 8.94 -5.93 -25.46
C PHE A 19 9.15 -7.43 -25.55
N ILE A 20 9.39 -8.10 -24.42
CA ILE A 20 9.64 -9.54 -24.38
C ILE A 20 8.49 -10.25 -23.66
N ILE A 21 8.31 -9.99 -22.35
CA ILE A 21 7.35 -10.74 -21.52
C ILE A 21 5.92 -10.60 -22.03
N THR A 22 5.47 -9.37 -22.33
CA THR A 22 4.09 -9.17 -22.82
C THR A 22 3.80 -9.92 -24.12
N LYS A 23 4.80 -10.12 -24.97
CA LYS A 23 4.63 -10.87 -26.23
C LYS A 23 4.58 -12.39 -26.04
N GLU A 24 5.20 -12.90 -25.00
CA GLU A 24 5.23 -14.32 -24.68
C GLU A 24 3.97 -14.76 -23.90
N CYS A 25 3.28 -13.82 -23.25
CA CYS A 25 2.06 -14.08 -22.50
C CYS A 25 0.86 -14.26 -23.44
N LYS A 26 0.04 -15.27 -23.15
CA LYS A 26 -1.25 -15.52 -23.84
C LYS A 26 -2.40 -14.82 -23.15
N GLY A 27 -2.29 -14.58 -21.85
CA GLY A 27 -3.28 -13.93 -21.03
C GLY A 27 -3.01 -12.45 -20.78
N ASP A 28 -4.01 -11.78 -20.17
CA ASP A 28 -3.85 -10.42 -19.72
C ASP A 28 -2.73 -10.33 -18.68
N ASN A 29 -1.87 -9.34 -18.84
CA ASN A 29 -0.77 -9.09 -17.93
C ASN A 29 -0.51 -7.59 -17.75
N PHE A 30 0.08 -7.21 -16.63
CA PHE A 30 0.47 -5.84 -16.34
C PHE A 30 1.70 -5.78 -15.45
N LEU A 31 2.43 -4.68 -15.54
CA LEU A 31 3.53 -4.33 -14.66
C LEU A 31 3.34 -2.90 -14.14
N ILE A 32 3.41 -2.72 -12.83
CA ILE A 32 3.40 -1.42 -12.16
C ILE A 32 4.72 -1.28 -11.44
N VAL A 33 5.50 -0.25 -11.76
CA VAL A 33 6.81 0.04 -11.18
C VAL A 33 6.78 1.37 -10.45
N TYR A 34 7.33 1.41 -9.25
CA TYR A 34 7.54 2.63 -8.49
C TYR A 34 8.92 2.56 -7.81
N ALA A 35 9.88 3.25 -8.39
CA ALA A 35 11.29 3.17 -8.00
C ALA A 35 11.80 1.71 -8.06
N ASP A 36 12.17 1.14 -6.93
CA ASP A 36 12.63 -0.24 -6.75
C ASP A 36 11.50 -1.23 -6.43
N ASP A 37 10.32 -0.73 -6.04
CA ASP A 37 9.14 -1.56 -5.79
C ASP A 37 8.35 -1.79 -7.08
N PHE A 38 7.91 -3.02 -7.33
CA PHE A 38 7.02 -3.31 -8.46
C PHE A 38 6.03 -4.44 -8.17
N VAL A 39 4.95 -4.44 -8.92
CA VAL A 39 3.93 -5.50 -8.93
C VAL A 39 3.66 -5.90 -10.37
N ALA A 40 3.80 -7.17 -10.67
CA ALA A 40 3.39 -7.75 -11.94
C ALA A 40 2.18 -8.67 -11.73
N GLY A 41 1.20 -8.59 -12.61
CA GLY A 41 0.03 -9.46 -12.59
C GLY A 41 -0.13 -10.22 -13.88
N PHE A 42 -0.57 -11.48 -13.80
CA PHE A 42 -0.77 -12.37 -14.92
C PHE A 42 -2.10 -13.09 -14.79
N GLN A 43 -2.75 -13.33 -15.90
CA GLN A 43 -4.00 -14.07 -15.94
C GLN A 43 -3.80 -15.55 -15.60
N TYR A 44 -2.71 -16.15 -16.07
CA TYR A 44 -2.41 -17.56 -15.86
C TYR A 44 -1.26 -17.76 -14.88
N LYS A 45 -1.40 -18.77 -14.00
CA LYS A 45 -0.41 -19.09 -12.98
C LYS A 45 0.97 -19.46 -13.59
N TRP A 46 0.97 -20.27 -14.66
CA TRP A 46 2.20 -20.69 -15.30
C TRP A 46 3.00 -19.52 -15.92
N GLU A 47 2.31 -18.48 -16.42
CA GLU A 47 2.96 -17.24 -16.92
C GLU A 47 3.64 -16.48 -15.77
N ALA A 48 2.98 -16.37 -14.62
CA ALA A 48 3.56 -15.73 -13.45
C ALA A 48 4.79 -16.50 -12.91
N GLU A 49 4.74 -17.85 -12.91
CA GLU A 49 5.85 -18.71 -12.50
C GLU A 49 7.04 -18.58 -13.47
N ASN A 50 6.77 -18.60 -14.77
CA ASN A 50 7.80 -18.40 -15.79
C ASN A 50 8.42 -17.02 -15.72
N TYR A 51 7.59 -15.98 -15.61
CA TYR A 51 8.07 -14.62 -15.41
C TYR A 51 8.97 -14.49 -14.20
N TYR A 52 8.60 -15.07 -13.06
CA TYR A 52 9.39 -14.99 -11.83
C TYR A 52 10.79 -15.63 -12.00
N LYS A 53 10.88 -16.75 -12.73
CA LYS A 53 12.16 -17.38 -13.07
C LYS A 53 13.00 -16.49 -13.98
N LEU A 54 12.43 -16.02 -15.08
CA LEU A 54 13.11 -15.14 -16.04
C LEU A 54 13.53 -13.81 -15.40
N LEU A 55 12.73 -13.31 -14.46
CA LEU A 55 13.04 -12.10 -13.71
C LEU A 55 14.31 -12.26 -12.84
N LYS A 56 14.46 -13.39 -12.15
CA LYS A 56 15.67 -13.67 -11.37
C LYS A 56 16.91 -13.68 -12.27
N GLU A 57 16.88 -14.44 -13.36
CA GLU A 57 17.96 -14.50 -14.34
C GLU A 57 18.28 -13.12 -14.94
N ARG A 58 17.24 -12.34 -15.22
CA ARG A 58 17.37 -10.98 -15.75
C ARG A 58 18.06 -10.05 -14.77
N MET A 59 17.63 -10.05 -13.49
CA MET A 59 18.21 -9.20 -12.47
C MET A 59 19.68 -9.54 -12.20
N GLU A 60 20.02 -10.81 -12.09
CA GLU A 60 21.40 -11.28 -11.94
C GLU A 60 22.31 -10.83 -13.10
N LYS A 61 21.82 -10.93 -14.34
CA LYS A 61 22.56 -10.49 -15.55
C LYS A 61 22.94 -9.00 -15.49
N PHE A 62 22.16 -8.19 -14.79
CA PHE A 62 22.37 -6.74 -14.64
C PHE A 62 22.95 -6.36 -13.26
N GLY A 63 23.48 -7.32 -12.52
CA GLY A 63 24.09 -7.10 -11.21
C GLY A 63 23.09 -6.66 -10.13
N LEU A 64 21.81 -6.96 -10.31
CA LEU A 64 20.75 -6.69 -9.35
C LEU A 64 20.32 -7.98 -8.65
N GLN A 65 19.86 -7.86 -7.41
CA GLN A 65 19.32 -8.98 -6.65
C GLN A 65 17.88 -8.69 -6.22
N LEU A 66 17.03 -9.71 -6.34
CA LEU A 66 15.69 -9.65 -5.78
C LEU A 66 15.77 -9.93 -4.27
N GLU A 67 15.15 -9.07 -3.47
CA GLU A 67 14.97 -9.31 -2.03
C GLU A 67 13.94 -10.44 -1.85
N GLU A 68 14.42 -11.67 -1.65
CA GLU A 68 13.55 -12.86 -1.57
C GLU A 68 12.54 -12.80 -0.42
N SER A 69 12.91 -12.17 0.69
CA SER A 69 12.00 -11.99 1.83
C SER A 69 10.78 -11.11 1.52
N LYS A 70 10.89 -10.26 0.48
CA LYS A 70 9.84 -9.35 0.05
C LYS A 70 9.20 -9.76 -1.29
N SER A 71 9.87 -10.61 -2.06
CA SER A 71 9.39 -11.07 -3.37
C SER A 71 8.55 -12.33 -3.22
N ARG A 72 7.28 -12.28 -3.61
CA ARG A 72 6.34 -13.39 -3.45
C ARG A 72 5.46 -13.55 -4.66
N LEU A 73 5.22 -14.81 -5.03
CA LEU A 73 4.21 -15.18 -6.00
C LEU A 73 2.90 -15.45 -5.24
N LEU A 74 1.85 -14.71 -5.54
CA LEU A 74 0.58 -14.77 -4.83
C LEU A 74 -0.56 -15.10 -5.79
N GLN A 75 -1.47 -15.95 -5.34
CA GLN A 75 -2.74 -16.13 -6.04
C GLN A 75 -3.74 -15.07 -5.58
N SER A 76 -4.17 -14.21 -6.48
CA SER A 76 -5.10 -13.13 -6.20
C SER A 76 -6.10 -12.96 -7.35
N GLY A 77 -7.19 -12.27 -7.08
CA GLY A 77 -8.15 -11.89 -8.10
C GLY A 77 -9.56 -12.46 -7.90
N ALA A 78 -10.50 -11.83 -8.59
CA ALA A 78 -11.92 -12.17 -8.48
C ALA A 78 -12.23 -13.58 -8.99
N TYR A 79 -11.52 -14.04 -10.02
CA TYR A 79 -11.73 -15.39 -10.58
C TYR A 79 -11.38 -16.48 -9.58
N ILE A 80 -10.20 -16.40 -8.94
CA ILE A 80 -9.75 -17.37 -7.93
C ILE A 80 -10.69 -17.36 -6.72
N ALA A 81 -11.11 -16.16 -6.26
CA ALA A 81 -12.05 -16.06 -5.16
C ALA A 81 -13.41 -16.70 -5.47
N ARG A 82 -13.89 -16.60 -6.71
CA ARG A 82 -15.12 -17.27 -7.17
C ARG A 82 -14.95 -18.81 -7.27
N ALA A 83 -13.81 -19.27 -7.79
CA ALA A 83 -13.52 -20.70 -7.89
C ALA A 83 -13.50 -21.33 -6.49
N LYS A 84 -12.79 -20.73 -5.53
CA LYS A 84 -12.76 -21.19 -4.13
C LYS A 84 -14.14 -21.12 -3.45
N GLN A 85 -14.96 -20.15 -3.78
CA GLN A 85 -16.33 -20.07 -3.25
C GLN A 85 -17.20 -21.23 -3.77
N LYS A 86 -17.04 -21.62 -5.02
CA LYS A 86 -17.78 -22.74 -5.63
C LYS A 86 -17.33 -24.09 -5.06
N SER A 87 -16.03 -24.25 -4.74
CA SER A 87 -15.49 -25.48 -4.13
C SER A 87 -15.71 -25.59 -2.62
N GLY A 88 -16.35 -24.60 -1.99
CA GLY A 88 -16.55 -24.58 -0.53
C GLY A 88 -15.30 -24.27 0.27
N GLU A 89 -14.20 -23.91 -0.38
CA GLU A 89 -12.96 -23.51 0.27
C GLU A 89 -13.04 -22.09 0.84
N SER A 90 -12.12 -21.77 1.76
CA SER A 90 -12.00 -20.40 2.28
C SER A 90 -11.70 -19.43 1.14
N THR A 91 -12.59 -18.43 0.97
CA THR A 91 -12.42 -17.35 -0.02
C THR A 91 -11.37 -16.32 0.41
N ARG A 92 -10.71 -16.52 1.55
CA ARG A 92 -9.66 -15.61 2.04
C ARG A 92 -8.40 -15.80 1.22
N LEU A 93 -8.22 -14.91 0.24
CA LEU A 93 -6.98 -14.83 -0.55
C LEU A 93 -5.89 -14.10 0.23
N GLU A 94 -4.65 -14.36 -0.17
CA GLU A 94 -3.50 -13.66 0.38
C GLU A 94 -3.56 -12.16 0.10
N THR A 95 -3.01 -11.38 1.01
CA THR A 95 -2.90 -9.93 0.90
C THR A 95 -1.46 -9.54 0.63
N PHE A 96 -1.24 -8.48 -0.10
CA PHE A 96 0.09 -7.92 -0.28
C PHE A 96 0.10 -6.41 -0.03
N ASP A 97 1.23 -5.93 0.45
CA ASP A 97 1.47 -4.51 0.69
C ASP A 97 2.23 -3.92 -0.50
N PHE A 98 1.73 -2.80 -1.04
CA PHE A 98 2.39 -2.01 -2.07
C PHE A 98 2.14 -0.52 -1.83
N LEU A 99 3.19 0.29 -1.84
CA LEU A 99 3.12 1.75 -1.60
C LEU A 99 2.37 2.14 -0.32
N GLY A 100 2.53 1.37 0.75
CA GLY A 100 1.87 1.64 2.03
C GLY A 100 0.38 1.29 2.09
N LEU A 101 -0.14 0.67 1.04
CA LEU A 101 -1.48 0.11 0.94
C LEU A 101 -1.40 -1.41 1.01
N ALA A 102 -2.34 -2.04 1.70
CA ALA A 102 -2.57 -3.47 1.68
C ALA A 102 -3.71 -3.77 0.70
N PHE A 103 -3.43 -4.60 -0.30
CA PHE A 103 -4.40 -5.06 -1.28
C PHE A 103 -4.97 -6.40 -0.83
N TYR A 104 -6.28 -6.50 -0.78
CA TYR A 104 -7.00 -7.70 -0.36
C TYR A 104 -8.21 -7.97 -1.24
N CYS A 105 -8.64 -9.21 -1.31
CA CYS A 105 -9.87 -9.56 -1.99
C CYS A 105 -11.05 -9.32 -1.04
N GLY A 106 -11.89 -8.35 -1.39
CA GLY A 106 -13.15 -8.07 -0.71
C GLY A 106 -14.34 -8.39 -1.60
N ARG A 107 -15.54 -7.98 -1.19
CA ARG A 107 -16.76 -8.13 -1.97
C ARG A 107 -17.38 -6.78 -2.27
N SER A 108 -17.83 -6.61 -3.52
CA SER A 108 -18.63 -5.44 -3.91
C SER A 108 -20.02 -5.50 -3.25
N ARG A 109 -20.79 -4.41 -3.33
CA ARG A 109 -22.20 -4.38 -2.87
C ARG A 109 -23.07 -5.47 -3.52
N LYS A 110 -22.71 -5.92 -4.73
CA LYS A 110 -23.38 -7.00 -5.47
C LYS A 110 -22.82 -8.39 -5.14
N GLY A 111 -22.01 -8.53 -4.09
CA GLY A 111 -21.42 -9.80 -3.67
C GLY A 111 -20.24 -10.29 -4.52
N MET A 112 -19.84 -9.54 -5.56
CA MET A 112 -18.76 -9.93 -6.46
C MET A 112 -17.41 -9.74 -5.80
N PRO A 113 -16.50 -10.73 -5.89
CA PRO A 113 -15.13 -10.58 -5.43
C PRO A 113 -14.41 -9.46 -6.19
N TYR A 114 -13.65 -8.63 -5.45
CA TYR A 114 -12.96 -7.48 -5.99
C TYR A 114 -11.69 -7.18 -5.19
N ILE A 115 -10.61 -6.78 -5.87
CA ILE A 115 -9.38 -6.35 -5.19
C ILE A 115 -9.57 -4.92 -4.66
N MET A 116 -9.40 -4.77 -3.36
CA MET A 116 -9.60 -3.50 -2.66
C MET A 116 -8.33 -3.07 -1.94
N PRO A 117 -7.91 -1.81 -2.08
CA PRO A 117 -6.83 -1.24 -1.29
C PRO A 117 -7.35 -0.74 0.06
N LYS A 118 -6.53 -0.86 1.09
CA LYS A 118 -6.69 -0.17 2.38
C LYS A 118 -5.32 0.26 2.90
N THR A 119 -5.25 1.27 3.74
CA THR A 119 -3.99 1.63 4.42
C THR A 119 -3.43 0.42 5.15
N SER A 120 -2.15 0.07 4.91
CA SER A 120 -1.55 -1.09 5.58
C SER A 120 -1.46 -0.85 7.09
N SER A 121 -1.68 -1.90 7.88
CA SER A 121 -1.70 -1.79 9.35
C SER A 121 -0.36 -1.30 9.92
N LYS A 122 0.75 -1.62 9.26
CA LYS A 122 2.08 -1.14 9.63
C LYS A 122 2.19 0.37 9.43
N LYS A 123 1.81 0.87 8.25
CA LYS A 123 1.83 2.31 7.93
C LYS A 123 0.83 3.10 8.75
N PHE A 124 -0.37 2.57 8.96
CA PHE A 124 -1.37 3.21 9.82
C PHE A 124 -0.83 3.45 11.23
N ARG A 125 -0.32 2.41 11.90
CA ARG A 125 0.26 2.51 13.23
C ARG A 125 1.46 3.46 13.27
N GLN A 126 2.31 3.45 12.23
CA GLN A 126 3.43 4.37 12.12
C GLN A 126 2.96 5.82 12.06
N LYS A 127 2.00 6.13 11.18
CA LYS A 127 1.46 7.49 11.04
C LYS A 127 0.80 8.01 12.31
N ILE A 128 0.10 7.16 13.06
CA ILE A 128 -0.47 7.54 14.37
C ILE A 128 0.65 7.82 15.39
N ARG A 129 1.72 7.01 15.42
CA ARG A 129 2.88 7.29 16.29
C ARG A 129 3.56 8.60 15.91
N ASP A 130 3.77 8.85 14.62
CA ASP A 130 4.41 10.07 14.12
C ASP A 130 3.61 11.32 14.55
N ILE A 131 2.28 11.28 14.39
CA ILE A 131 1.40 12.38 14.83
C ILE A 131 1.44 12.54 16.35
N LYS A 132 1.44 11.45 17.10
CA LYS A 132 1.55 11.49 18.56
C LYS A 132 2.82 12.21 19.00
N VAL A 133 3.98 11.75 18.51
CA VAL A 133 5.29 12.35 18.83
C VAL A 133 5.30 13.83 18.45
N TRP A 134 4.81 14.15 17.25
CA TRP A 134 4.77 15.53 16.77
C TRP A 134 3.86 16.42 17.64
N LEU A 135 2.68 15.96 18.04
CA LEU A 135 1.76 16.71 18.92
C LEU A 135 2.40 17.02 20.28
N TYR A 136 3.09 16.03 20.88
CA TYR A 136 3.78 16.24 22.16
C TYR A 136 4.95 17.24 22.02
N ALA A 137 5.72 17.15 20.95
CA ALA A 137 6.83 18.08 20.69
C ALA A 137 6.37 19.51 20.41
N ASN A 138 5.13 19.71 19.93
CA ASN A 138 4.58 21.02 19.59
C ASN A 138 3.46 21.48 20.55
N ARG A 139 3.29 20.83 21.69
CA ARG A 139 2.19 21.10 22.63
C ARG A 139 2.17 22.55 23.13
N ASP A 140 3.33 23.20 23.25
CA ASP A 140 3.46 24.54 23.80
C ASP A 140 3.22 25.68 22.77
N GLN A 141 3.01 25.31 21.51
CA GLN A 141 2.68 26.27 20.45
C GLN A 141 1.27 26.87 20.67
N SER A 142 1.04 28.08 20.15
CA SER A 142 -0.32 28.66 20.15
C SER A 142 -1.30 27.72 19.45
N LEU A 143 -2.56 27.68 19.92
CA LEU A 143 -3.58 26.79 19.34
C LEU A 143 -3.77 27.03 17.85
N LYS A 144 -3.80 28.28 17.41
CA LYS A 144 -3.92 28.63 15.99
C LYS A 144 -2.78 28.05 15.14
N LYS A 145 -1.53 28.14 15.60
CA LYS A 145 -0.35 27.61 14.91
C LYS A 145 -0.37 26.09 14.89
N LEU A 146 -0.66 25.46 16.04
CA LEU A 146 -0.74 24.00 16.14
C LEU A 146 -1.80 23.44 15.20
N MET A 147 -3.01 24.00 15.18
CA MET A 147 -4.10 23.56 14.32
C MET A 147 -3.79 23.76 12.84
N GLY A 148 -3.16 24.88 12.46
CA GLY A 148 -2.72 25.12 11.09
C GLY A 148 -1.74 24.04 10.59
N MET A 149 -0.70 23.74 11.39
CA MET A 149 0.28 22.70 11.05
C MET A 149 -0.33 21.30 11.05
N LEU A 150 -1.21 20.98 12.00
CA LEU A 150 -1.91 19.69 12.04
C LEU A 150 -2.79 19.52 10.81
N ASN A 151 -3.50 20.56 10.41
CA ASN A 151 -4.35 20.52 9.21
C ASN A 151 -3.55 20.21 7.93
N LEU A 152 -2.37 20.82 7.76
CA LEU A 152 -1.48 20.51 6.64
C LEU A 152 -1.08 19.02 6.62
N LYS A 153 -0.74 18.45 7.78
CA LYS A 153 -0.42 17.01 7.90
C LYS A 153 -1.61 16.12 7.56
N LEU A 154 -2.81 16.48 8.03
CA LEU A 154 -4.05 15.75 7.73
C LEU A 154 -4.40 15.83 6.24
N VAL A 155 -4.31 16.99 5.63
CA VAL A 155 -4.55 17.17 4.19
C VAL A 155 -3.58 16.32 3.37
N GLY A 156 -2.28 16.29 3.71
CA GLY A 156 -1.31 15.44 3.05
C GLY A 156 -1.66 13.95 3.19
N HIS A 157 -2.07 13.52 4.39
CA HIS A 157 -2.51 12.14 4.62
C HIS A 157 -3.76 11.80 3.80
N TYR A 158 -4.76 12.67 3.76
CA TYR A 158 -6.00 12.44 3.02
C TYR A 158 -5.79 12.44 1.50
N ARG A 159 -4.90 13.29 0.99
CA ARG A 159 -4.56 13.30 -0.44
C ARG A 159 -3.90 11.99 -0.89
N TYR A 160 -3.08 11.39 -0.04
CA TYR A 160 -2.40 10.15 -0.37
C TYR A 160 -3.28 8.90 -0.15
N TYR A 161 -3.95 8.82 0.99
CA TYR A 161 -4.72 7.62 1.38
C TYR A 161 -6.23 7.73 1.12
N GLY A 162 -6.74 8.88 0.67
CA GLY A 162 -8.16 9.15 0.40
C GLY A 162 -8.63 8.55 -0.92
N ILE A 163 -8.34 7.27 -1.14
CA ILE A 163 -8.73 6.50 -2.33
C ILE A 163 -9.98 5.67 -2.07
N SER A 164 -10.61 5.20 -3.16
CA SER A 164 -11.77 4.31 -3.10
C SER A 164 -11.50 3.09 -2.22
N PHE A 165 -12.49 2.64 -1.46
CA PHE A 165 -12.45 1.51 -0.50
C PHE A 165 -11.65 1.76 0.78
N ASN A 166 -10.89 2.85 0.90
CA ASN A 166 -10.10 3.16 2.09
C ASN A 166 -10.78 4.10 3.09
N GLY A 167 -12.03 4.51 2.85
CA GLY A 167 -12.77 5.49 3.66
C GLY A 167 -12.83 5.14 5.15
N ARG A 168 -12.99 3.84 5.49
CA ARG A 168 -12.99 3.37 6.88
C ARG A 168 -11.66 3.66 7.60
N MET A 169 -10.52 3.46 6.91
CA MET A 169 -9.20 3.72 7.49
C MET A 169 -8.96 5.23 7.66
N ILE A 170 -9.45 6.04 6.73
CA ILE A 170 -9.40 7.50 6.82
C ILE A 170 -10.23 7.99 8.02
N SER A 171 -11.45 7.50 8.20
CA SER A 171 -12.29 7.84 9.35
C SER A 171 -11.65 7.44 10.68
N ASN A 172 -11.09 6.23 10.77
CA ASN A 172 -10.38 5.76 11.95
C ASN A 172 -9.14 6.63 12.26
N TYR A 173 -8.39 7.02 11.21
CA TYR A 173 -7.23 7.89 11.37
C TYR A 173 -7.65 9.26 11.93
N LYS A 174 -8.68 9.88 11.34
CA LYS A 174 -9.24 11.17 11.81
C LYS A 174 -9.64 11.09 13.28
N GLN A 175 -10.34 10.03 13.68
CA GLN A 175 -10.78 9.85 15.05
C GLN A 175 -9.61 9.72 16.02
N GLN A 176 -8.63 8.86 15.72
CA GLN A 176 -7.47 8.68 16.59
C GLN A 176 -6.63 9.95 16.72
N VAL A 177 -6.47 10.71 15.64
CA VAL A 177 -5.77 12.01 15.69
C VAL A 177 -6.54 13.00 16.56
N ARG A 178 -7.88 13.04 16.47
CA ARG A 178 -8.72 13.89 17.33
C ARG A 178 -8.56 13.54 18.80
N GLU A 179 -8.57 12.26 19.14
CA GLU A 179 -8.38 11.77 20.53
C GLU A 179 -6.98 12.10 21.06
N LEU A 180 -5.94 11.97 20.22
CA LEU A 180 -4.58 12.37 20.58
C LEU A 180 -4.46 13.86 20.81
N LEU A 181 -5.03 14.68 19.93
CA LEU A 181 -5.05 16.12 20.06
C LEU A 181 -5.73 16.53 21.36
N PHE A 182 -6.91 15.98 21.65
CA PHE A 182 -7.64 16.23 22.87
C PHE A 182 -6.80 15.90 24.11
N LYS A 183 -6.17 14.72 24.15
CA LYS A 183 -5.27 14.30 25.25
C LYS A 183 -4.09 15.24 25.44
N VAL A 184 -3.51 15.76 24.35
CA VAL A 184 -2.38 16.69 24.42
C VAL A 184 -2.82 18.07 24.91
N LEU A 185 -3.96 18.56 24.42
CA LEU A 185 -4.49 19.87 24.84
C LEU A 185 -4.91 19.87 26.32
N ASN A 186 -5.53 18.80 26.81
CA ASN A 186 -5.92 18.67 28.22
C ASN A 186 -4.73 18.61 29.21
N ARG A 187 -3.54 18.29 28.71
CA ARG A 187 -2.30 18.27 29.51
C ARG A 187 -1.53 19.58 29.49
N ARG A 188 -2.06 20.62 28.85
CA ARG A 188 -1.44 21.97 28.85
C ARG A 188 -1.68 22.75 30.12
N SER A 189 -2.73 22.41 30.88
CA SER A 189 -3.02 23.05 32.17
C SER A 189 -3.32 21.96 33.21
N ASP A 190 -2.99 22.24 34.46
CA ASP A 190 -3.33 21.35 35.61
C ASP A 190 -4.86 21.38 35.91
N ARG A 191 -5.58 22.32 35.31
CA ARG A 191 -7.06 22.34 35.38
C ARG A 191 -7.62 21.38 34.34
N LYS A 192 -8.30 20.29 34.80
CA LYS A 192 -9.11 19.43 33.94
C LYS A 192 -10.26 20.26 33.36
N SER A 193 -10.07 20.81 32.17
CA SER A 193 -11.04 21.70 31.56
C SER A 193 -12.09 21.02 30.68
N TYR A 194 -12.02 19.71 30.49
CA TYR A 194 -13.03 18.93 29.73
C TYR A 194 -13.13 17.51 30.32
N THR A 195 -14.23 17.21 30.91
CA THR A 195 -14.75 15.86 31.17
C THR A 195 -15.45 15.31 29.93
#